data_d469300643bb6afbccb4ffdf295d367c
#
_entry.id   d469300643bb6afbccb4ffdf295d367c
#
_cell.length_a   1.000
_cell.length_b   1.000
_cell.length_c   1.000
_cell.angle_alpha   90.00
_cell.angle_beta   90.00
_cell.angle_gamma   90.00
#
_symmetry.space_group_name_H-M   'P 1'
#
loop_
_entity.id
_entity.type
_entity.pdbx_description
1 polymer ?
#
loop_
_entity_poly.entity_id
_entity_poly.type
_entity_poly.pdbx_seq_one_letter_code
_entity_poly.pdbx_strand_id
1 'polypeptide(L)'
;MFRGYRIEIRVHKVYNHKEIAARIKTMICDNHLFRDIHFSRETLAKELEISPARVSIVFQEEIGTSFYDFVNRQRTDYARRLLKSAVHKNDTLEDIALQSGFSNRMTMHRMYLKVYGITPGEERKNTKE
;
A
#
# COMPACT_ATOMS: atom_id res chain seq x y z
N MET A 1 -7.27 -33.22 -24.51
CA MET A 1 -8.26 -32.69 -24.45
C MET A 1 -8.65 -32.19 -23.20
N PHE A 2 -8.27 -32.65 -22.15
CA PHE A 2 -8.60 -32.10 -21.00
C PHE A 2 -8.03 -30.80 -20.74
N ARG A 3 -6.99 -30.36 -21.43
CA ARG A 3 -6.50 -29.04 -21.31
C ARG A 3 -7.52 -28.02 -21.66
N GLY A 4 -8.31 -28.31 -22.67
CA GLY A 4 -9.39 -27.44 -23.05
C GLY A 4 -10.39 -27.28 -21.94
N TYR A 5 -10.69 -28.38 -21.29
CA TYR A 5 -11.62 -28.37 -20.20
C TYR A 5 -11.14 -27.50 -19.06
N ARG A 6 -9.86 -27.56 -18.69
CA ARG A 6 -9.36 -26.71 -17.67
C ARG A 6 -9.41 -25.26 -18.02
N ILE A 7 -9.12 -24.93 -19.25
CA ILE A 7 -9.17 -23.57 -19.70
C ILE A 7 -10.60 -23.05 -19.63
N GLU A 8 -11.56 -23.89 -20.00
CA GLU A 8 -12.95 -23.51 -19.92
C GLU A 8 -13.39 -23.17 -18.51
N ILE A 9 -12.94 -23.93 -17.54
CA ILE A 9 -13.24 -23.65 -16.15
C ILE A 9 -12.71 -22.27 -15.77
N ARG A 10 -11.49 -21.94 -16.21
CA ARG A 10 -10.97 -20.63 -15.92
C ARG A 10 -11.72 -19.53 -16.59
N VAL A 11 -12.11 -19.74 -17.83
CA VAL A 11 -12.83 -18.76 -18.60
C VAL A 11 -14.18 -18.43 -17.96
N HIS A 12 -14.78 -19.44 -17.32
CA HIS A 12 -16.07 -19.24 -16.70
C HIS A 12 -15.96 -18.71 -15.26
N LYS A 13 -14.73 -18.52 -14.78
CA LYS A 13 -14.57 -17.97 -13.45
C LYS A 13 -15.05 -16.53 -13.42
N VAL A 14 -15.94 -16.25 -12.51
CA VAL A 14 -16.46 -14.91 -12.33
C VAL A 14 -15.67 -14.23 -11.21
N TYR A 15 -15.14 -13.04 -11.49
CA TYR A 15 -14.43 -12.27 -10.50
C TYR A 15 -15.37 -11.26 -9.86
N ASN A 16 -15.54 -11.35 -8.57
CA ASN A 16 -16.30 -10.36 -7.84
C ASN A 16 -15.33 -9.27 -7.38
N HIS A 17 -15.30 -8.16 -8.12
CA HIS A 17 -14.34 -7.10 -7.84
C HIS A 17 -14.55 -6.46 -6.48
N LYS A 18 -15.77 -6.43 -5.97
CA LYS A 18 -16.04 -5.88 -4.65
C LYS A 18 -15.44 -6.74 -3.55
N GLU A 19 -15.55 -8.06 -3.69
CA GLU A 19 -14.94 -8.98 -2.73
C GLU A 19 -13.43 -8.89 -2.80
N ILE A 20 -12.87 -8.81 -4.01
CA ILE A 20 -11.42 -8.69 -4.19
C ILE A 20 -10.95 -7.40 -3.55
N ALA A 21 -11.66 -6.30 -3.76
CA ALA A 21 -11.30 -5.02 -3.16
C ALA A 21 -11.33 -5.09 -1.64
N ALA A 22 -12.32 -5.77 -1.06
CA ALA A 22 -12.40 -5.93 0.38
C ALA A 22 -11.20 -6.72 0.92
N ARG A 23 -10.82 -7.81 0.22
CA ARG A 23 -9.65 -8.59 0.61
C ARG A 23 -8.38 -7.76 0.51
N ILE A 24 -8.25 -6.96 -0.56
CA ILE A 24 -7.09 -6.08 -0.75
C ILE A 24 -6.97 -5.12 0.42
N LYS A 25 -8.07 -4.48 0.82
CA LYS A 25 -8.04 -3.53 1.91
C LYS A 25 -7.63 -4.20 3.23
N THR A 26 -8.16 -5.38 3.50
CA THR A 26 -7.76 -6.14 4.68
C THR A 26 -6.26 -6.46 4.65
N MET A 27 -5.77 -6.96 3.53
CA MET A 27 -4.37 -7.34 3.41
C MET A 27 -3.44 -6.14 3.57
N ILE A 28 -3.75 -5.06 2.89
CA ILE A 28 -2.89 -3.89 2.90
C ILE A 28 -3.02 -3.11 4.21
N CYS A 29 -4.23 -2.80 4.63
CA CYS A 29 -4.46 -1.91 5.78
C CYS A 29 -4.40 -2.65 7.11
N ASP A 30 -5.18 -3.72 7.25
CA ASP A 30 -5.28 -4.40 8.54
C ASP A 30 -4.06 -5.26 8.83
N ASN A 31 -3.55 -5.96 7.82
CA ASN A 31 -2.38 -6.82 7.98
C ASN A 31 -1.07 -6.09 7.71
N HIS A 32 -1.15 -4.81 7.39
CA HIS A 32 0.01 -3.93 7.20
C HIS A 32 1.00 -4.39 6.11
N LEU A 33 0.51 -4.98 5.04
CA LEU A 33 1.38 -5.37 3.93
C LEU A 33 2.08 -4.15 3.31
N PHE A 34 1.50 -2.95 3.45
CA PHE A 34 2.13 -1.74 2.94
C PHE A 34 3.49 -1.48 3.59
N ARG A 35 3.77 -2.04 4.76
CA ARG A 35 5.04 -1.83 5.46
C ARG A 35 6.20 -2.62 4.88
N ASP A 36 5.92 -3.60 4.03
CA ASP A 36 6.97 -4.33 3.33
C ASP A 36 7.46 -3.46 2.16
N ILE A 37 8.73 -3.09 2.18
CA ILE A 37 9.29 -2.22 1.14
C ILE A 37 9.30 -2.90 -0.22
N HIS A 38 9.19 -4.23 -0.26
CA HIS A 38 9.16 -4.99 -1.51
C HIS A 38 7.74 -5.30 -1.97
N PHE A 39 6.73 -4.83 -1.25
CA PHE A 39 5.35 -5.06 -1.63
C PHE A 39 5.04 -4.37 -2.95
N SER A 40 4.50 -5.11 -3.90
CA SER A 40 4.23 -4.62 -5.24
C SER A 40 2.87 -5.11 -5.73
N ARG A 41 2.41 -4.50 -6.82
CA ARG A 41 1.17 -4.94 -7.48
C ARG A 41 1.29 -6.41 -7.89
N GLU A 42 2.47 -6.81 -8.35
CA GLU A 42 2.74 -8.18 -8.78
C GLU A 42 2.66 -9.17 -7.62
N THR A 43 3.22 -8.82 -6.47
CA THR A 43 3.15 -9.71 -5.31
C THR A 43 1.71 -9.80 -4.79
N LEU A 44 0.97 -8.71 -4.82
CA LEU A 44 -0.44 -8.73 -4.43
C LEU A 44 -1.25 -9.61 -5.38
N ALA A 45 -1.02 -9.47 -6.68
CA ALA A 45 -1.71 -10.27 -7.69
C ALA A 45 -1.47 -11.77 -7.46
N LYS A 46 -0.23 -12.12 -7.14
CA LYS A 46 0.13 -13.51 -6.88
C LYS A 46 -0.61 -14.05 -5.66
N GLU A 47 -0.66 -13.26 -4.59
CA GLU A 47 -1.38 -13.66 -3.38
C GLU A 47 -2.86 -13.85 -3.63
N LEU A 48 -3.45 -13.02 -4.48
CA LEU A 48 -4.86 -13.10 -4.81
C LEU A 48 -5.17 -14.10 -5.92
N GLU A 49 -4.13 -14.66 -6.55
CA GLU A 49 -4.25 -15.59 -7.67
C GLU A 49 -5.02 -14.99 -8.84
N ILE A 50 -4.72 -13.73 -9.14
CA ILE A 50 -5.27 -13.02 -10.29
C ILE A 50 -4.14 -12.31 -11.02
N SER A 51 -4.40 -11.78 -12.21
CA SER A 51 -3.36 -11.08 -12.97
C SER A 51 -3.10 -9.68 -12.38
N PRO A 52 -1.89 -9.14 -12.56
CA PRO A 52 -1.62 -7.76 -12.16
C PRO A 52 -2.56 -6.76 -12.86
N ALA A 53 -2.94 -7.05 -14.11
CA ALA A 53 -3.89 -6.19 -14.82
C ALA A 53 -5.25 -6.17 -14.10
N ARG A 54 -5.69 -7.33 -13.58
CA ARG A 54 -6.93 -7.41 -12.83
C ARG A 54 -6.85 -6.60 -11.54
N VAL A 55 -5.71 -6.64 -10.86
CA VAL A 55 -5.49 -5.83 -9.67
C VAL A 55 -5.70 -4.35 -10.00
N SER A 56 -5.12 -3.88 -11.11
CA SER A 56 -5.26 -2.49 -11.51
C SER A 56 -6.72 -2.11 -11.79
N ILE A 57 -7.45 -3.02 -12.43
CA ILE A 57 -8.86 -2.78 -12.72
C ILE A 57 -9.67 -2.67 -11.42
N VAL A 58 -9.42 -3.56 -10.46
CA VAL A 58 -10.11 -3.52 -9.18
C VAL A 58 -9.82 -2.21 -8.43
N PHE A 59 -8.57 -1.77 -8.43
CA PHE A 59 -8.23 -0.49 -7.81
C PHE A 59 -8.99 0.65 -8.47
N GLN A 60 -9.01 0.68 -9.80
CA GLN A 60 -9.67 1.75 -10.51
C GLN A 60 -11.18 1.75 -10.29
N GLU A 61 -11.81 0.59 -10.35
CA GLU A 61 -13.27 0.48 -10.26
C GLU A 61 -13.83 0.55 -8.85
N GLU A 62 -13.16 -0.09 -7.90
CA GLU A 62 -13.71 -0.25 -6.55
C GLU A 62 -13.02 0.59 -5.49
N ILE A 63 -11.76 0.94 -5.68
CA ILE A 63 -11.00 1.70 -4.68
C ILE A 63 -10.86 3.16 -5.09
N GLY A 64 -10.82 3.40 -6.40
CA GLY A 64 -10.84 4.77 -6.93
C GLY A 64 -9.48 5.42 -7.06
N THR A 65 -8.39 4.71 -6.79
CA THR A 65 -7.04 5.24 -6.97
C THR A 65 -6.15 4.12 -7.53
N SER A 66 -4.93 4.48 -7.92
CA SER A 66 -3.98 3.47 -8.37
C SER A 66 -3.45 2.68 -7.17
N PHE A 67 -2.89 1.50 -7.45
CA PHE A 67 -2.23 0.69 -6.43
C PHE A 67 -1.14 1.50 -5.71
N TYR A 68 -0.30 2.18 -6.48
CA TYR A 68 0.82 2.93 -5.89
C TYR A 68 0.35 4.09 -5.02
N ASP A 69 -0.65 4.83 -5.47
CA ASP A 69 -1.17 5.95 -4.68
C ASP A 69 -1.80 5.44 -3.39
N PHE A 70 -2.53 4.35 -3.47
CA PHE A 70 -3.16 3.78 -2.29
C PHE A 70 -2.13 3.31 -1.27
N VAL A 71 -1.13 2.55 -1.72
CA VAL A 71 -0.09 2.02 -0.83
C VAL A 71 0.76 3.15 -0.26
N ASN A 72 1.13 4.11 -1.09
CA ASN A 72 1.92 5.24 -0.61
C ASN A 72 1.15 6.08 0.40
N ARG A 73 -0.17 6.19 0.26
CA ARG A 73 -0.99 6.90 1.23
C ARG A 73 -0.97 6.16 2.57
N GLN A 74 -1.09 4.84 2.54
CA GLN A 74 -1.05 4.05 3.78
C GLN A 74 0.30 4.20 4.46
N ARG A 75 1.39 4.16 3.69
CA ARG A 75 2.74 4.35 4.21
C ARG A 75 2.91 5.74 4.82
N THR A 76 2.38 6.75 4.15
CA THR A 76 2.49 8.13 4.61
C THR A 76 1.71 8.35 5.90
N ASP A 77 0.50 7.80 5.98
CA ASP A 77 -0.32 7.89 7.19
C ASP A 77 0.35 7.17 8.36
N TYR A 78 0.98 6.04 8.10
CA TYR A 78 1.69 5.29 9.13
C TYR A 78 2.91 6.09 9.62
N ALA A 79 3.68 6.67 8.68
CA ALA A 79 4.82 7.51 9.03
C ALA A 79 4.38 8.66 9.93
N ARG A 80 3.23 9.27 9.64
CA ARG A 80 2.72 10.36 10.45
C ARG A 80 2.45 9.90 11.88
N ARG A 81 1.87 8.72 12.05
CA ARG A 81 1.62 8.19 13.39
C ARG A 81 2.94 7.99 14.15
N LEU A 82 3.96 7.48 13.48
CA LEU A 82 5.26 7.30 14.12
C LEU A 82 5.90 8.63 14.49
N LEU A 83 5.83 9.62 13.60
CA LEU A 83 6.39 10.94 13.84
C LEU A 83 5.75 11.64 15.04
N LYS A 84 4.48 11.34 15.29
CA LYS A 84 3.75 11.93 16.40
C LYS A 84 3.86 11.13 17.69
N SER A 85 4.46 9.94 17.63
CA SER A 85 4.54 9.04 18.78
C SER A 85 5.77 9.35 19.62
N ALA A 86 5.57 9.49 20.94
CA ALA A 86 6.68 9.71 21.86
C ALA A 86 7.65 8.53 21.88
N VAL A 87 7.16 7.32 21.61
CA VAL A 87 7.99 6.11 21.58
C VAL A 87 9.05 6.20 20.48
N HIS A 88 8.73 6.87 19.38
CA HIS A 88 9.60 6.98 18.23
C HIS A 88 10.34 8.32 18.13
N LYS A 89 10.33 9.11 19.19
CA LYS A 89 10.89 10.47 19.14
C LYS A 89 12.39 10.51 18.83
N ASN A 90 13.10 9.44 19.11
CA ASN A 90 14.54 9.39 18.86
C ASN A 90 14.89 8.63 17.57
N ASP A 91 13.90 8.12 16.87
CA ASP A 91 14.16 7.45 15.60
C ASP A 91 14.53 8.50 14.55
N THR A 92 15.45 8.16 13.66
CA THR A 92 15.79 9.07 12.57
C THR A 92 14.66 9.07 11.53
N LEU A 93 14.65 10.06 10.66
CA LEU A 93 13.68 10.08 9.56
C LEU A 93 13.87 8.88 8.64
N GLU A 94 15.11 8.41 8.49
CA GLU A 94 15.38 7.20 7.72
C GLU A 94 14.73 5.99 8.38
N ASP A 95 14.84 5.87 9.71
CA ASP A 95 14.19 4.78 10.46
C ASP A 95 12.68 4.82 10.27
N ILE A 96 12.09 6.00 10.37
CA ILE A 96 10.65 6.17 10.18
C ILE A 96 10.24 5.75 8.78
N ALA A 97 11.02 6.15 7.77
CA ALA A 97 10.73 5.81 6.38
C ALA A 97 10.69 4.29 6.19
N LEU A 98 11.74 3.60 6.67
CA LEU A 98 11.83 2.15 6.52
C LEU A 98 10.73 1.42 7.28
N GLN A 99 10.43 1.85 8.50
CA GLN A 99 9.36 1.23 9.29
C GLN A 99 8.00 1.40 8.66
N SER A 100 7.83 2.47 7.88
CA SER A 100 6.56 2.77 7.20
C SER A 100 6.43 2.07 5.85
N GLY A 101 7.47 1.40 5.39
CA GLY A 101 7.45 0.67 4.12
C GLY A 101 8.08 1.40 2.95
N PHE A 102 8.60 2.62 3.16
CA PHE A 102 9.33 3.33 2.11
C PHE A 102 10.73 2.76 1.98
N SER A 103 11.26 2.76 0.77
CA SER A 103 12.61 2.25 0.54
C SER A 103 13.70 3.20 1.03
N ASN A 104 13.38 4.50 1.17
CA ASN A 104 14.34 5.48 1.67
C ASN A 104 13.61 6.74 2.13
N ARG A 105 14.38 7.61 2.79
CA ARG A 105 13.85 8.86 3.34
C ARG A 105 13.34 9.82 2.27
N MET A 106 14.00 9.87 1.12
CA MET A 106 13.61 10.80 0.08
C MET A 106 12.23 10.50 -0.50
N THR A 107 11.92 9.22 -0.67
CA THR A 107 10.60 8.82 -1.15
C THR A 107 9.54 9.21 -0.15
N MET A 108 9.78 8.97 1.13
CA MET A 108 8.86 9.39 2.20
C MET A 108 8.66 10.91 2.17
N HIS A 109 9.75 11.66 2.03
CA HIS A 109 9.69 13.14 2.00
C HIS A 109 8.76 13.62 0.89
N ARG A 110 8.94 13.09 -0.33
CA ARG A 110 8.11 13.47 -1.46
C ARG A 110 6.64 13.14 -1.24
N MET A 111 6.36 11.94 -0.76
CA MET A 111 4.99 11.50 -0.53
C MET A 111 4.34 12.31 0.59
N TYR A 112 5.10 12.61 1.63
CA TYR A 112 4.60 13.37 2.76
C TYR A 112 4.18 14.79 2.35
N LEU A 113 5.03 15.44 1.55
CA LEU A 113 4.69 16.76 1.01
C LEU A 113 3.44 16.69 0.15
N LYS A 114 3.32 15.67 -0.67
CA LYS A 114 2.16 15.51 -1.56
C LYS A 114 0.87 15.33 -0.77
N VAL A 115 0.91 14.55 0.29
CA VAL A 115 -0.30 14.20 1.06
C VAL A 115 -0.66 15.27 2.09
N TYR A 116 0.34 15.77 2.83
CA TYR A 116 0.07 16.65 3.95
C TYR A 116 0.54 18.09 3.76
N GLY A 117 1.29 18.38 2.72
CA GLY A 117 1.76 19.73 2.43
C GLY A 117 2.90 20.21 3.32
N ILE A 118 3.42 19.36 4.19
CA ILE A 118 4.58 19.67 5.03
C ILE A 118 5.56 18.53 4.96
N THR A 119 6.78 18.74 5.44
CA THR A 119 7.80 17.69 5.44
C THR A 119 7.67 16.85 6.71
N PRO A 120 8.21 15.60 6.69
CA PRO A 120 8.26 14.79 7.90
C PRO A 120 9.01 15.48 9.04
N GLY A 121 10.07 16.22 8.72
CA GLY A 121 10.83 16.96 9.73
C GLY A 121 9.99 18.06 10.37
N GLU A 122 9.21 18.76 9.56
CA GLU A 122 8.30 19.78 10.06
C GLU A 122 7.21 19.18 10.95
N GLU A 123 6.66 18.04 10.54
CA GLU A 123 5.65 17.35 11.33
C GLU A 123 6.20 16.99 12.71
N ARG A 124 7.42 16.46 12.74
CA ARG A 124 8.06 16.09 14.02
C ARG A 124 8.30 17.31 14.88
N LYS A 125 8.76 18.38 14.29
CA LYS A 125 9.01 19.61 15.02
C LYS A 125 7.72 20.17 15.61
N ASN A 126 6.65 20.19 14.83
CA ASN A 126 5.37 20.69 15.29
C ASN A 126 4.80 19.86 16.44
N THR A 127 5.04 18.56 16.41
CA THR A 127 4.56 17.67 17.46
C THR A 127 5.24 17.92 18.80
N LYS A 128 6.51 18.36 18.78
CA LYS A 128 7.24 18.61 20.01
C LYS A 128 6.81 19.90 20.69
N GLU A 129 6.17 20.76 19.96
CA GLU A 129 5.65 21.98 20.52
C GLU A 129 4.26 21.77 21.10
#